data_8f550af704368f6e65c6d1e27de61104
#
_entry.id   8f550af704368f6e65c6d1e27de61104
#
_cell.length_a   1.000
_cell.length_b   1.000
_cell.length_c   1.000
_cell.angle_alpha   90.00
_cell.angle_beta   90.00
_cell.angle_gamma   90.00
#
_symmetry.space_group_name_H-M   'P 1'
#
loop_
_entity.id
_entity.type
_entity.pdbx_description
1 polymer ?
#
loop_
_entity_poly.entity_id
_entity_poly.type
_entity_poly.pdbx_seq_one_letter_code
_entity_poly.pdbx_strand_id
1 'polypeptide(L)' 'MEITKEYLVLFNAITDTEKTLESLLIKLINVQQLAEDMYINQED' A
#
# COMPACT_ATOMS: atom_id res chain seq x y z
N MET A 1 0.36 -21.24 -25.14
CA MET A 1 0.93 -21.40 -23.83
C MET A 1 -0.14 -21.74 -22.83
N GLU A 2 0.14 -22.68 -21.99
CA GLU A 2 -0.83 -23.14 -21.02
C GLU A 2 -0.64 -22.46 -19.70
N ILE A 3 -1.74 -22.00 -19.12
CA ILE A 3 -1.68 -21.40 -17.80
C ILE A 3 -2.06 -22.46 -16.79
N THR A 4 -1.13 -22.80 -15.93
CA THR A 4 -1.39 -23.82 -14.92
C THR A 4 -2.11 -23.21 -13.74
N LYS A 5 -2.67 -24.09 -12.93
CA LYS A 5 -3.32 -23.66 -11.70
C LYS A 5 -2.36 -22.94 -10.78
N GLU A 6 -1.16 -23.47 -10.69
CA GLU A 6 -0.15 -22.85 -9.83
C GLU A 6 0.16 -21.44 -10.27
N TYR A 7 0.20 -21.24 -11.56
CA TYR A 7 0.48 -19.89 -12.07
C TYR A 7 -0.64 -18.93 -11.69
N LEU A 8 -1.88 -19.39 -11.82
CA LEU A 8 -3.01 -18.52 -11.47
C LEU A 8 -3.02 -18.17 -9.99
N VAL A 9 -2.71 -19.14 -9.14
CA VAL A 9 -2.66 -18.90 -7.71
C VAL A 9 -1.58 -17.88 -7.40
N LEU A 10 -0.42 -18.04 -8.01
CA LEU A 10 0.67 -17.12 -7.79
C LEU A 10 0.33 -15.73 -8.30
N PHE A 11 -0.25 -15.65 -9.48
CA PHE A 11 -0.60 -14.37 -10.06
C PHE A 11 -1.62 -13.64 -9.19
N ASN A 12 -2.63 -14.37 -8.69
CA ASN A 12 -3.62 -13.76 -7.83
C ASN A 12 -3.01 -13.28 -6.52
N ALA A 13 -2.07 -14.04 -5.99
CA ALA A 13 -1.41 -13.63 -4.76
C ALA A 13 -0.62 -12.35 -4.96
N ILE A 14 0.04 -12.23 -6.10
CA ILE A 14 0.79 -11.03 -6.41
C ILE A 14 -0.15 -9.84 -6.54
N THR A 15 -1.26 -10.03 -7.22
CA THR A 15 -2.24 -8.94 -7.39
C THR A 15 -2.80 -8.49 -6.04
N ASP A 16 -3.12 -9.45 -5.18
CA ASP A 16 -3.63 -9.10 -3.86
C ASP A 16 -2.59 -8.35 -3.05
N THR A 17 -1.36 -8.77 -3.15
CA THR A 17 -0.28 -8.11 -2.42
C THR A 17 -0.10 -6.69 -2.93
N GLU A 18 -0.21 -6.50 -4.23
CA GLU A 18 -0.08 -5.16 -4.80
C GLU A 18 -1.17 -4.24 -4.26
N LYS A 19 -2.39 -4.75 -4.16
CA LYS A 19 -3.48 -3.95 -3.61
C LYS A 19 -3.23 -3.58 -2.16
N THR A 20 -2.71 -4.52 -1.40
CA THR A 20 -2.40 -4.27 0.00
C THR A 20 -1.30 -3.22 0.12
N LEU A 21 -0.30 -3.32 -0.72
CA LEU A 21 0.78 -2.33 -0.72
C LEU A 21 0.26 -0.94 -1.07
N GLU A 22 -0.65 -0.87 -2.01
CA GLU A 22 -1.24 0.40 -2.39
C GLU A 22 -1.98 1.02 -1.21
N SER A 23 -2.76 0.22 -0.51
CA SER A 23 -3.50 0.71 0.65
C SER A 23 -2.55 1.18 1.74
N LEU A 24 -1.48 0.44 1.95
CA LEU A 24 -0.49 0.84 2.95
C LEU A 24 0.21 2.12 2.56
N LEU A 25 0.49 2.28 1.28
CA LEU A 25 1.13 3.49 0.81
C LEU A 25 0.26 4.70 1.08
N ILE A 26 -1.03 4.60 0.78
CA ILE A 26 -1.96 5.69 1.02
C ILE A 26 -2.01 6.01 2.51
N LYS A 27 -2.02 4.99 3.34
CA LYS A 27 -2.05 5.19 4.77
C LYS A 27 -0.80 5.92 5.25
N LEU A 28 0.35 5.54 4.70
CA LEU A 28 1.59 6.21 5.06
C LEU A 28 1.58 7.67 4.66
N ILE A 29 1.08 7.95 3.48
CA ILE A 29 1.00 9.33 3.01
C ILE A 29 0.11 10.14 3.95
N ASN A 30 -1.03 9.58 4.33
CA ASN A 30 -1.95 10.28 5.22
C ASN A 30 -1.32 10.54 6.58
N VAL A 31 -0.63 9.55 7.11
CA VAL A 31 0.02 9.72 8.41
C VAL A 31 1.13 10.74 8.31
N GLN A 32 1.85 10.73 7.20
CA GLN A 32 2.92 11.69 7.00
C GLN A 32 2.37 13.11 6.96
N GLN A 33 1.27 13.31 6.24
CA GLN A 33 0.66 14.63 6.17
C GLN A 33 0.17 15.08 7.54
N LEU A 34 -0.42 14.16 8.26
CA LEU A 34 -0.89 14.48 9.61
C LEU A 34 0.27 14.86 10.50
N ALA A 35 1.35 14.12 10.42
CA ALA A 35 2.53 14.42 11.22
C ALA A 35 3.11 15.80 10.87
N GLU A 36 3.11 16.13 9.59
CA GLU A 36 3.61 17.41 9.15
C GLU A 36 2.72 18.54 9.67
N ASP A 37 1.42 18.33 9.63
CA ASP A 37 0.50 19.33 10.15
C ASP A 37 0.71 19.53 11.64
N MET A 38 0.90 18.48 12.36
CA MET A 38 1.12 18.58 13.79
C MET A 38 2.43 19.27 14.07
N TYR A 39 3.43 19.02 13.27
CA TYR A 39 4.71 19.66 13.45
C TYR A 39 4.61 21.17 13.23
N ILE A 40 3.90 21.56 12.19
CA ILE A 40 3.73 22.97 11.88
C ILE A 40 2.93 23.67 12.96
N ASN A 41 1.87 23.04 13.44
CA ASN A 41 1.04 23.66 14.46
C ASN A 41 1.69 23.68 15.83
N GLN A 42 2.75 22.95 15.96
CA GLN A 42 3.41 22.82 17.24
C GLN A 42 4.40 23.90 17.51
N GLU A 43 4.65 24.78 16.56
CA GLU A 43 5.63 25.78 16.78
C GLU A 43 5.21 26.74 17.79
N ASP A 44 5.99 27.17 18.57
CA ASP A 44 5.64 28.06 19.59
C ASP A 44 6.14 29.32 19.44
#